data_71870734a7973e4d90bb35a30007525f
#
_entry.id   71870734a7973e4d90bb35a30007525f
#
_cell.length_a   1.000
_cell.length_b   1.000
_cell.length_c   1.000
_cell.angle_alpha   90.00
_cell.angle_beta   90.00
_cell.angle_gamma   90.00
#
_symmetry.space_group_name_H-M   'P 1'
#
loop_
_entity.id
_entity.type
_entity.pdbx_description
1 polymer ?
#
loop_
_entity_poly.entity_id
_entity_poly.type
_entity_poly.pdbx_seq_one_letter_code
_entity_poly.pdbx_strand_id
1 'polypeptide(L)'
;MEIFPALDLFEHKVIRLYKGDFNKGTIYSHDPIKTAENFALQGARWIHVIDLEGAKKSTPFHLDLLEKFTKMGLKVQFGGGLRTFKDIENALSAGATRVMVGSLLFRDKSTPNVLFEKFNNSVVPAVDVKNGMVATHGWEKSKNLRPHETVNRLVTNGYRTLLVTSVDRDGTLSGPNIRLYRTIIPETKGKAEVIAAGGIVNISDITKLKLEGLSGVILGKSIYEGKIKIKEALEVAKQC
;
A
#
# COMPACT_ATOMS: atom_id res chain seq x y z
N MET A 1 2.71 -0.75 -15.86
CA MET A 1 2.83 -0.76 -14.38
C MET A 1 2.26 0.54 -13.82
N GLU A 2 1.57 0.51 -12.66
CA GLU A 2 1.03 1.73 -12.02
C GLU A 2 1.98 2.26 -10.94
N ILE A 3 2.06 3.58 -10.79
CA ILE A 3 2.87 4.25 -9.76
C ILE A 3 1.94 4.83 -8.71
N PHE A 4 2.21 4.52 -7.45
CA PHE A 4 1.45 5.00 -6.30
C PHE A 4 2.34 5.84 -5.39
N PRO A 5 2.38 7.18 -5.55
CA PRO A 5 2.99 8.04 -4.55
C PRO A 5 2.29 7.87 -3.20
N ALA A 6 3.06 7.73 -2.12
CA ALA A 6 2.53 7.45 -0.80
C ALA A 6 2.44 8.69 0.09
N LEU A 7 1.31 8.81 0.79
CA LEU A 7 1.02 9.78 1.84
C LEU A 7 0.73 9.02 3.13
N ASP A 8 1.65 9.04 4.07
CA ASP A 8 1.39 8.51 5.41
C ASP A 8 0.97 9.68 6.31
N LEU A 9 -0.22 9.57 6.90
CA LEU A 9 -0.87 10.64 7.65
C LEU A 9 -0.80 10.39 9.16
N PHE A 10 -0.31 11.37 9.89
CA PHE A 10 -0.33 11.41 11.35
C PHE A 10 -0.45 12.86 11.82
N GLU A 11 -1.39 13.16 12.74
CA GLU A 11 -1.68 14.52 13.21
C GLU A 11 -1.86 15.52 12.05
N HIS A 12 -2.60 15.15 11.02
CA HIS A 12 -2.81 15.94 9.80
C HIS A 12 -1.52 16.37 9.07
N LYS A 13 -0.41 15.65 9.29
CA LYS A 13 0.88 15.89 8.63
C LYS A 13 1.24 14.69 7.76
N VAL A 14 2.08 14.91 6.77
CA VAL A 14 2.70 13.85 5.98
C VAL A 14 3.99 13.42 6.66
N ILE A 15 4.05 12.18 7.11
CA ILE A 15 5.22 11.63 7.78
C ILE A 15 5.68 10.33 7.12
N ARG A 16 6.88 9.90 7.43
CA ARG A 16 7.37 8.54 7.10
C ARG A 16 8.02 7.93 8.32
N LEU A 17 7.62 6.72 8.63
CA LEU A 17 8.22 5.93 9.70
C LEU A 17 9.40 5.11 9.17
N TYR A 18 10.40 4.89 9.98
CA TYR A 18 11.45 3.92 9.69
C TYR A 18 11.02 2.54 10.17
N LYS A 19 10.77 1.60 9.24
CA LYS A 19 10.29 0.23 9.54
C LYS A 19 9.05 0.20 10.45
N GLY A 20 8.15 1.19 10.33
CA GLY A 20 6.92 1.30 11.12
C GLY A 20 7.11 1.79 12.57
N ASP A 21 8.30 2.22 12.97
CA ASP A 21 8.59 2.73 14.30
C ASP A 21 8.11 4.18 14.47
N PHE A 22 7.08 4.39 15.27
CA PHE A 22 6.50 5.72 15.55
C PHE A 22 7.48 6.69 16.21
N ASN A 23 8.50 6.18 16.92
CA ASN A 23 9.53 7.01 17.53
C ASN A 23 10.60 7.48 16.52
N LYS A 24 10.58 6.95 15.30
CA LYS A 24 11.52 7.26 14.22
C LYS A 24 10.79 7.81 13.01
N GLY A 25 9.86 8.72 13.25
CA GLY A 25 9.11 9.43 12.22
C GLY A 25 9.84 10.67 11.72
N THR A 26 9.81 10.90 10.40
CA THR A 26 10.26 12.15 9.77
C THR A 26 9.05 12.85 9.16
N ILE A 27 8.83 14.13 9.52
CA ILE A 27 7.79 14.97 8.93
C ILE A 27 8.34 15.54 7.61
N TYR A 28 7.62 15.30 6.51
CA TYR A 28 7.96 15.83 5.19
C TYR A 28 7.06 16.99 4.77
N SER A 29 5.86 17.07 5.31
CA SER A 29 4.94 18.18 5.02
C SER A 29 3.94 18.36 6.15
N HIS A 30 3.60 19.62 6.43
CA HIS A 30 2.50 20.00 7.32
C HIS A 30 1.16 20.17 6.58
N ASP A 31 1.16 19.98 5.25
CA ASP A 31 0.00 20.15 4.39
C ASP A 31 -0.15 18.93 3.45
N PRO A 32 -0.98 17.95 3.83
CA PRO A 32 -1.27 16.79 3.01
C PRO A 32 -1.99 17.14 1.69
N ILE A 33 -2.79 18.20 1.69
CA ILE A 33 -3.55 18.64 0.51
C ILE A 33 -2.57 19.14 -0.55
N LYS A 34 -1.70 20.06 -0.18
CA LYS A 34 -0.66 20.59 -1.07
C LYS A 34 0.29 19.49 -1.58
N THR A 35 0.56 18.50 -0.73
CA THR A 35 1.40 17.36 -1.14
C THR A 35 0.69 16.51 -2.19
N ALA A 36 -0.59 16.21 -2.02
CA ALA A 36 -1.40 15.46 -2.99
C ALA A 36 -1.56 16.25 -4.31
N GLU A 37 -1.80 17.57 -4.23
CA GLU A 37 -1.86 18.46 -5.38
C GLU A 37 -0.56 18.41 -6.20
N ASN A 38 0.59 18.49 -5.53
CA ASN A 38 1.89 18.37 -6.18
C ASN A 38 2.08 17.01 -6.88
N PHE A 39 1.58 15.92 -6.30
CA PHE A 39 1.60 14.62 -6.96
C PHE A 39 0.71 14.59 -8.20
N ALA A 40 -0.50 15.17 -8.14
CA ALA A 40 -1.39 15.30 -9.29
C ALA A 40 -0.77 16.15 -10.42
N LEU A 41 -0.15 17.28 -10.09
CA LEU A 41 0.56 18.15 -11.04
C LEU A 41 1.74 17.45 -11.73
N GLN A 42 2.39 16.49 -11.06
CA GLN A 42 3.42 15.64 -11.65
C GLN A 42 2.86 14.47 -12.49
N GLY A 43 1.54 14.35 -12.63
CA GLY A 43 0.85 13.38 -13.47
C GLY A 43 0.46 12.08 -12.75
N ALA A 44 0.54 12.02 -11.42
CA ALA A 44 0.02 10.88 -10.68
C ALA A 44 -1.50 10.75 -10.89
N ARG A 45 -1.97 9.54 -11.15
CA ARG A 45 -3.40 9.21 -11.24
C ARG A 45 -3.91 8.58 -9.95
N TRP A 46 -3.03 7.95 -9.21
CA TRP A 46 -3.29 7.29 -7.96
C TRP A 46 -2.43 7.88 -6.86
N ILE A 47 -2.96 7.85 -5.64
CA ILE A 47 -2.19 8.01 -4.42
C ILE A 47 -2.47 6.86 -3.45
N HIS A 48 -1.45 6.49 -2.70
CA HIS A 48 -1.50 5.51 -1.62
C HIS A 48 -1.51 6.24 -0.29
N VAL A 49 -2.64 6.21 0.42
CA VAL A 49 -2.83 6.93 1.67
C VAL A 49 -2.86 5.95 2.83
N ILE A 50 -1.95 6.12 3.78
CA ILE A 50 -1.94 5.36 5.04
C ILE A 50 -2.27 6.28 6.20
N ASP A 51 -3.36 6.00 6.87
CA ASP A 51 -3.77 6.63 8.11
C ASP A 51 -3.05 5.97 9.29
N LEU A 52 -1.85 6.47 9.61
CA LEU A 52 -1.03 5.95 10.70
C LEU A 52 -1.69 6.22 12.06
N GLU A 53 -2.39 7.35 12.19
CA GLU A 53 -3.14 7.66 13.40
C GLU A 53 -4.31 6.68 13.58
N GLY A 54 -5.04 6.41 12.50
CA GLY A 54 -6.07 5.39 12.47
C GLY A 54 -5.52 4.00 12.77
N ALA A 55 -4.37 3.65 12.24
CA ALA A 55 -3.70 2.37 12.55
C ALA A 55 -3.40 2.24 14.05
N LYS A 56 -2.93 3.31 14.69
CA LYS A 56 -2.63 3.39 16.14
C LYS A 56 -3.89 3.35 16.99
N LYS A 57 -4.93 4.10 16.59
CA LYS A 57 -6.22 4.19 17.31
C LYS A 57 -7.18 3.04 17.01
N SER A 58 -6.85 2.18 16.01
CA SER A 58 -7.70 1.08 15.54
C SER A 58 -9.06 1.54 14.97
N THR A 59 -9.14 2.75 14.46
CA THR A 59 -10.30 3.33 13.76
C THR A 59 -9.81 4.42 12.80
N PRO A 60 -10.36 4.55 11.57
CA PRO A 60 -9.95 5.60 10.64
C PRO A 60 -10.10 7.00 11.23
N PHE A 61 -9.10 7.85 11.03
CA PHE A 61 -9.06 9.21 11.58
C PHE A 61 -9.10 10.29 10.49
N HIS A 62 -8.39 10.10 9.35
CA HIS A 62 -8.22 11.11 8.30
C HIS A 62 -9.17 10.91 7.10
N LEU A 63 -10.41 10.47 7.32
CA LEU A 63 -11.37 10.26 6.24
C LEU A 63 -11.80 11.58 5.55
N ASP A 64 -11.77 12.68 6.27
CA ASP A 64 -12.09 14.04 5.77
C ASP A 64 -11.18 14.53 4.62
N LEU A 65 -10.01 13.94 4.49
CA LEU A 65 -9.06 14.27 3.41
C LEU A 65 -9.37 13.55 2.10
N LEU A 66 -10.06 12.40 2.14
CA LEU A 66 -10.23 11.54 0.96
C LEU A 66 -11.04 12.23 -0.15
N GLU A 67 -12.14 12.89 0.20
CA GLU A 67 -12.95 13.66 -0.76
C GLU A 67 -12.14 14.80 -1.39
N LYS A 68 -11.27 15.45 -0.60
CA LYS A 68 -10.40 16.53 -1.11
C LYS A 68 -9.44 16.01 -2.16
N PHE A 69 -8.84 14.83 -1.92
CA PHE A 69 -7.93 14.19 -2.87
C PHE A 69 -8.65 13.76 -4.16
N THR A 70 -9.85 13.20 -4.06
CA THR A 70 -10.62 12.78 -5.25
C THR A 70 -11.11 13.97 -6.07
N LYS A 71 -11.42 15.12 -5.47
CA LYS A 71 -11.73 16.37 -6.18
C LYS A 71 -10.57 16.90 -7.03
N MET A 72 -9.33 16.49 -6.74
CA MET A 72 -8.15 16.77 -7.57
C MET A 72 -7.99 15.81 -8.76
N GLY A 73 -8.93 14.88 -8.96
CA GLY A 73 -8.87 13.85 -9.99
C GLY A 73 -8.01 12.63 -9.61
N LEU A 74 -7.54 12.55 -8.36
CA LEU A 74 -6.76 11.42 -7.87
C LEU A 74 -7.65 10.25 -7.47
N LYS A 75 -7.26 9.05 -7.88
CA LYS A 75 -7.80 7.80 -7.33
C LYS A 75 -7.07 7.49 -6.02
N VAL A 76 -7.83 7.20 -4.97
CA VAL A 76 -7.28 6.99 -3.64
C VAL A 76 -7.36 5.52 -3.24
N GLN A 77 -6.21 4.90 -2.96
CA GLN A 77 -6.19 3.64 -2.21
C GLN A 77 -5.82 3.95 -0.75
N PHE A 78 -6.76 3.64 0.16
CA PHE A 78 -6.69 4.04 1.57
C PHE A 78 -6.50 2.85 2.50
N GLY A 79 -5.62 2.97 3.49
CA GLY A 79 -5.42 1.99 4.55
C GLY A 79 -5.10 2.64 5.89
N GLY A 80 -5.15 1.84 6.94
CA GLY A 80 -4.94 2.29 8.32
C GLY A 80 -6.24 2.36 9.13
N GLY A 81 -6.25 1.71 10.28
CA GLY A 81 -7.39 1.71 11.20
C GLY A 81 -8.61 0.86 10.80
N LEU A 82 -8.64 0.24 9.63
CA LEU A 82 -9.76 -0.56 9.13
C LEU A 82 -9.88 -1.88 9.89
N ARG A 83 -10.66 -1.92 10.96
CA ARG A 83 -10.83 -3.09 11.84
C ARG A 83 -12.20 -3.75 11.72
N THR A 84 -13.19 -3.04 11.19
CA THR A 84 -14.56 -3.52 11.00
C THR A 84 -15.03 -3.33 9.56
N PHE A 85 -16.10 -4.00 9.19
CA PHE A 85 -16.76 -3.78 7.89
C PHE A 85 -17.30 -2.36 7.77
N LYS A 86 -17.74 -1.77 8.89
CA LYS A 86 -18.23 -0.40 8.94
C LYS A 86 -17.12 0.62 8.65
N ASP A 87 -15.88 0.37 9.11
CA ASP A 87 -14.74 1.22 8.78
C ASP A 87 -14.46 1.21 7.27
N ILE A 88 -14.59 0.05 6.63
CA ILE A 88 -14.44 -0.09 5.17
C ILE A 88 -15.52 0.71 4.44
N GLU A 89 -16.79 0.55 4.84
CA GLU A 89 -17.92 1.31 4.27
C GLU A 89 -17.71 2.82 4.41
N ASN A 90 -17.30 3.28 5.60
CA ASN A 90 -17.04 4.68 5.86
C ASN A 90 -15.90 5.24 4.98
N ALA A 91 -14.81 4.50 4.82
CA ALA A 91 -13.68 4.92 3.97
C ALA A 91 -14.08 5.00 2.48
N LEU A 92 -14.83 4.01 1.98
CA LEU A 92 -15.34 4.02 0.61
C LEU A 92 -16.33 5.18 0.39
N SER A 93 -17.24 5.41 1.34
CA SER A 93 -18.21 6.52 1.30
C SER A 93 -17.54 7.90 1.38
N ALA A 94 -16.38 7.99 2.06
CA ALA A 94 -15.59 9.21 2.16
C ALA A 94 -14.76 9.51 0.89
N GLY A 95 -14.77 8.62 -0.11
CA GLY A 95 -14.11 8.84 -1.40
C GLY A 95 -12.92 7.95 -1.70
N ALA A 96 -12.60 6.95 -0.85
CA ALA A 96 -11.60 5.96 -1.24
C ALA A 96 -12.07 5.19 -2.47
N THR A 97 -11.23 5.12 -3.51
CA THR A 97 -11.50 4.30 -4.70
C THR A 97 -11.42 2.81 -4.34
N ARG A 98 -10.50 2.46 -3.44
CA ARG A 98 -10.35 1.13 -2.85
C ARG A 98 -9.64 1.24 -1.51
N VAL A 99 -9.80 0.22 -0.68
CA VAL A 99 -9.18 0.18 0.66
C VAL A 99 -8.20 -0.98 0.79
N MET A 100 -7.08 -0.75 1.49
CA MET A 100 -6.13 -1.79 1.84
C MET A 100 -6.45 -2.35 3.20
N VAL A 101 -6.69 -3.65 3.27
CA VAL A 101 -7.05 -4.36 4.49
C VAL A 101 -5.96 -5.36 4.84
N GLY A 102 -5.32 -5.15 6.00
CA GLY A 102 -4.30 -6.06 6.54
C GLY A 102 -4.86 -6.89 7.70
N SER A 103 -4.78 -6.38 8.92
CA SER A 103 -5.07 -7.15 10.15
C SER A 103 -6.45 -7.77 10.20
N LEU A 104 -7.48 -7.08 9.72
CA LEU A 104 -8.85 -7.60 9.67
C LEU A 104 -8.93 -8.86 8.79
N LEU A 105 -8.21 -8.88 7.67
CA LEU A 105 -8.16 -10.01 6.75
C LEU A 105 -7.70 -11.32 7.42
N PHE A 106 -6.88 -11.20 8.46
CA PHE A 106 -6.29 -12.32 9.18
C PHE A 106 -6.97 -12.59 10.54
N ARG A 107 -8.15 -12.05 10.79
CA ARG A 107 -8.90 -12.24 12.04
C ARG A 107 -9.27 -13.72 12.22
N ASP A 108 -9.84 -14.32 11.20
CA ASP A 108 -10.18 -15.74 11.13
C ASP A 108 -10.08 -16.28 9.67
N LYS A 109 -10.30 -17.58 9.50
CA LYS A 109 -10.17 -18.23 8.17
C LYS A 109 -11.24 -17.82 7.17
N SER A 110 -12.43 -17.44 7.62
CA SER A 110 -13.57 -17.10 6.76
C SER A 110 -13.58 -15.63 6.35
N THR A 111 -12.96 -14.75 7.14
CA THR A 111 -12.96 -13.30 6.92
C THR A 111 -12.57 -12.89 5.49
N PRO A 112 -11.55 -13.49 4.83
CA PRO A 112 -11.22 -13.11 3.46
C PRO A 112 -12.37 -13.33 2.48
N ASN A 113 -13.10 -14.44 2.59
CA ASN A 113 -14.25 -14.72 1.73
C ASN A 113 -15.39 -13.73 1.96
N VAL A 114 -15.75 -13.50 3.22
CA VAL A 114 -16.85 -12.58 3.57
C VAL A 114 -16.52 -11.15 3.13
N LEU A 115 -15.27 -10.71 3.26
CA LEU A 115 -14.83 -9.40 2.76
C LEU A 115 -14.94 -9.33 1.23
N PHE A 116 -14.51 -10.37 0.52
CA PHE A 116 -14.60 -10.41 -0.93
C PHE A 116 -16.05 -10.41 -1.41
N GLU A 117 -16.91 -11.24 -0.83
CA GLU A 117 -18.34 -11.30 -1.17
C GLU A 117 -19.05 -9.95 -0.99
N LYS A 118 -18.71 -9.21 0.09
CA LYS A 118 -19.36 -7.94 0.40
C LYS A 118 -18.78 -6.76 -0.39
N PHE A 119 -17.45 -6.67 -0.56
CA PHE A 119 -16.79 -5.47 -1.09
C PHE A 119 -16.09 -5.68 -2.44
N ASN A 120 -15.94 -6.93 -2.86
CA ASN A 120 -15.34 -7.30 -4.14
C ASN A 120 -13.96 -6.62 -4.34
N ASN A 121 -13.72 -6.05 -5.51
CA ASN A 121 -12.46 -5.39 -5.86
C ASN A 121 -12.22 -4.04 -5.16
N SER A 122 -13.18 -3.54 -4.39
CA SER A 122 -12.97 -2.36 -3.53
C SER A 122 -12.09 -2.64 -2.32
N VAL A 123 -11.86 -3.92 -1.98
CA VAL A 123 -10.91 -4.34 -0.94
C VAL A 123 -9.68 -4.96 -1.59
N VAL A 124 -8.53 -4.40 -1.28
CA VAL A 124 -7.21 -4.93 -1.66
C VAL A 124 -6.56 -5.52 -0.42
N PRO A 125 -6.31 -6.84 -0.39
CA PRO A 125 -5.54 -7.46 0.69
C PRO A 125 -4.13 -6.88 0.78
N ALA A 126 -3.75 -6.44 1.99
CA ALA A 126 -2.40 -6.04 2.32
C ALA A 126 -1.67 -7.17 3.04
N VAL A 127 -0.67 -7.73 2.37
CA VAL A 127 0.19 -8.81 2.87
C VAL A 127 1.54 -8.22 3.23
N ASP A 128 1.69 -7.87 4.49
CA ASP A 128 2.95 -7.32 5.01
C ASP A 128 3.87 -8.47 5.41
N VAL A 129 5.10 -8.47 4.91
CA VAL A 129 6.09 -9.54 5.12
C VAL A 129 7.25 -9.03 5.93
N LYS A 130 7.44 -9.61 7.11
CA LYS A 130 8.54 -9.30 8.04
C LYS A 130 9.27 -10.60 8.40
N ASN A 131 10.58 -10.62 8.26
CA ASN A 131 11.40 -11.82 8.51
C ASN A 131 10.89 -13.08 7.76
N GLY A 132 10.40 -12.90 6.53
CA GLY A 132 9.90 -13.98 5.67
C GLY A 132 8.52 -14.52 6.02
N MET A 133 7.82 -13.95 7.00
CA MET A 133 6.48 -14.36 7.43
C MET A 133 5.49 -13.20 7.35
N VAL A 134 4.19 -13.52 7.26
CA VAL A 134 3.13 -12.50 7.26
C VAL A 134 3.02 -11.83 8.62
N ALA A 135 3.07 -10.51 8.63
CA ALA A 135 2.90 -9.66 9.82
C ALA A 135 1.52 -9.01 9.86
N THR A 136 1.03 -8.72 11.05
CA THR A 136 -0.28 -8.08 11.31
C THR A 136 -0.16 -7.09 12.46
N HIS A 137 -1.24 -6.33 12.75
CA HIS A 137 -1.30 -5.36 13.85
C HIS A 137 -0.20 -4.30 13.77
N GLY A 138 -0.08 -3.63 12.61
CA GLY A 138 0.97 -2.61 12.43
C GLY A 138 2.38 -3.20 12.48
N TRP A 139 2.53 -4.47 12.03
CA TRP A 139 3.81 -5.21 11.97
C TRP A 139 4.35 -5.68 13.33
N GLU A 140 3.53 -5.58 14.37
CA GLU A 140 3.90 -6.00 15.74
C GLU A 140 3.78 -7.51 15.97
N LYS A 141 2.81 -8.15 15.28
CA LYS A 141 2.55 -9.59 15.42
C LYS A 141 2.91 -10.32 14.14
N SER A 142 3.71 -11.37 14.25
CA SER A 142 3.93 -12.31 13.14
C SER A 142 2.91 -13.44 13.21
N LYS A 143 2.34 -13.78 12.08
CA LYS A 143 1.54 -15.00 11.90
C LYS A 143 2.44 -16.09 11.34
N ASN A 144 2.26 -17.35 11.76
CA ASN A 144 2.96 -18.48 11.14
C ASN A 144 2.31 -18.81 9.77
N LEU A 145 2.34 -17.82 8.87
CA LEU A 145 1.77 -17.88 7.52
C LEU A 145 2.85 -17.48 6.51
N ARG A 146 3.09 -18.34 5.55
CA ARG A 146 4.03 -18.06 4.46
C ARG A 146 3.40 -17.13 3.44
N PRO A 147 4.14 -16.12 2.92
CA PRO A 147 3.59 -15.13 1.98
C PRO A 147 3.00 -15.76 0.72
N HIS A 148 3.69 -16.72 0.10
CA HIS A 148 3.24 -17.37 -1.13
C HIS A 148 1.95 -18.18 -0.92
N GLU A 149 1.82 -18.96 0.18
CA GLU A 149 0.60 -19.68 0.53
C GLU A 149 -0.57 -18.73 0.78
N THR A 150 -0.28 -17.58 1.43
CA THR A 150 -1.28 -16.53 1.69
C THR A 150 -1.77 -15.92 0.39
N VAL A 151 -0.88 -15.57 -0.52
CA VAL A 151 -1.24 -15.01 -1.84
C VAL A 151 -2.07 -16.00 -2.64
N ASN A 152 -1.67 -17.28 -2.72
CA ASN A 152 -2.43 -18.33 -3.41
C ASN A 152 -3.86 -18.43 -2.86
N ARG A 153 -4.03 -18.45 -1.54
CA ARG A 153 -5.34 -18.49 -0.89
C ARG A 153 -6.19 -17.28 -1.23
N LEU A 154 -5.63 -16.06 -1.19
CA LEU A 154 -6.36 -14.84 -1.51
C LEU A 154 -6.80 -14.80 -2.97
N VAL A 155 -5.94 -15.21 -3.89
CA VAL A 155 -6.28 -15.33 -5.32
C VAL A 155 -7.37 -16.38 -5.54
N THR A 156 -7.32 -17.49 -4.82
CA THR A 156 -8.37 -18.54 -4.86
C THR A 156 -9.71 -18.02 -4.33
N ASN A 157 -9.69 -17.13 -3.33
CA ASN A 157 -10.89 -16.45 -2.81
C ASN A 157 -11.47 -15.40 -3.77
N GLY A 158 -10.83 -15.12 -4.90
CA GLY A 158 -11.34 -14.22 -5.93
C GLY A 158 -10.64 -12.87 -6.04
N TYR A 159 -9.74 -12.52 -5.12
CA TYR A 159 -9.02 -11.23 -5.17
C TYR A 159 -8.19 -11.10 -6.43
N ARG A 160 -8.26 -9.93 -7.08
CA ARG A 160 -7.59 -9.62 -8.36
C ARG A 160 -6.48 -8.59 -8.21
N THR A 161 -6.36 -7.96 -7.06
CA THR A 161 -5.26 -7.03 -6.73
C THR A 161 -4.81 -7.31 -5.31
N LEU A 162 -3.50 -7.36 -5.09
CA LEU A 162 -2.87 -7.58 -3.80
C LEU A 162 -1.77 -6.54 -3.59
N LEU A 163 -1.66 -6.01 -2.38
CA LEU A 163 -0.52 -5.22 -1.94
C LEU A 163 0.42 -6.13 -1.14
N VAL A 164 1.68 -6.16 -1.51
CA VAL A 164 2.71 -6.92 -0.77
C VAL A 164 3.82 -5.98 -0.34
N THR A 165 3.99 -5.83 0.98
CA THR A 165 5.01 -4.96 1.58
C THR A 165 6.16 -5.78 2.13
N SER A 166 7.39 -5.50 1.69
CA SER A 166 8.60 -5.98 2.37
C SER A 166 8.94 -5.06 3.53
N VAL A 167 8.44 -5.38 4.74
CA VAL A 167 8.59 -4.55 5.95
C VAL A 167 10.05 -4.32 6.31
N ASP A 168 10.90 -5.35 6.15
CA ASP A 168 12.33 -5.27 6.45
C ASP A 168 13.07 -4.25 5.57
N ARG A 169 12.48 -3.89 4.42
CA ARG A 169 13.01 -2.91 3.47
C ARG A 169 12.30 -1.56 3.55
N ASP A 170 11.11 -1.49 4.18
CA ASP A 170 10.33 -0.26 4.19
C ASP A 170 11.04 0.89 4.91
N GLY A 171 11.06 2.06 4.28
CA GLY A 171 11.74 3.27 4.78
C GLY A 171 13.26 3.20 4.81
N THR A 172 13.90 2.10 4.35
CA THR A 172 15.36 1.89 4.46
C THR A 172 16.17 2.41 3.26
N LEU A 173 15.53 2.63 2.10
CA LEU A 173 16.21 2.95 0.85
C LEU A 173 17.32 1.93 0.49
N SER A 174 17.08 0.63 0.69
CA SER A 174 18.08 -0.44 0.47
C SER A 174 17.78 -1.34 -0.72
N GLY A 175 16.87 -0.92 -1.60
CA GLY A 175 16.37 -1.68 -2.74
C GLY A 175 15.21 -2.62 -2.37
N PRO A 176 14.33 -2.96 -3.33
CA PRO A 176 13.19 -3.84 -3.12
C PRO A 176 13.62 -5.29 -2.87
N ASN A 177 12.76 -6.07 -2.24
CA ASN A 177 13.00 -7.49 -2.00
C ASN A 177 12.56 -8.33 -3.21
N ILE A 178 13.36 -8.34 -4.27
CA ILE A 178 13.09 -9.09 -5.51
C ILE A 178 12.84 -10.57 -5.22
N ARG A 179 13.62 -11.18 -4.29
CA ARG A 179 13.46 -12.59 -3.93
C ARG A 179 12.05 -12.89 -3.41
N LEU A 180 11.48 -12.01 -2.60
CA LEU A 180 10.11 -12.15 -2.11
C LEU A 180 9.13 -12.19 -3.29
N TYR A 181 9.22 -11.25 -4.21
CA TYR A 181 8.28 -11.15 -5.34
C TYR A 181 8.39 -12.34 -6.29
N ARG A 182 9.59 -12.87 -6.54
CA ARG A 182 9.79 -14.10 -7.30
C ARG A 182 9.08 -15.32 -6.71
N THR A 183 8.90 -15.38 -5.40
CA THR A 183 8.15 -16.48 -4.76
C THR A 183 6.63 -16.26 -4.78
N ILE A 184 6.18 -15.01 -4.95
CA ILE A 184 4.77 -14.63 -4.87
C ILE A 184 4.10 -14.61 -6.24
N ILE A 185 4.77 -14.06 -7.26
CA ILE A 185 4.17 -13.87 -8.59
C ILE A 185 3.64 -15.18 -9.20
N PRO A 186 4.34 -16.32 -9.14
CA PRO A 186 3.81 -17.59 -9.64
C PRO A 186 2.49 -18.01 -9.00
N GLU A 187 2.29 -17.65 -7.72
CA GLU A 187 1.07 -17.99 -6.97
C GLU A 187 -0.18 -17.22 -7.42
N THR A 188 0.01 -16.13 -8.13
CA THR A 188 -1.11 -15.39 -8.74
C THR A 188 -1.72 -16.14 -9.93
N LYS A 189 -0.97 -17.05 -10.54
CA LYS A 189 -1.38 -17.84 -11.73
C LYS A 189 -1.91 -16.95 -12.87
N GLY A 190 -1.38 -15.73 -12.99
CA GLY A 190 -1.85 -14.72 -13.94
C GLY A 190 -3.25 -14.15 -13.67
N LYS A 191 -3.86 -14.48 -12.51
CA LYS A 191 -5.23 -14.07 -12.17
C LYS A 191 -5.31 -12.83 -11.28
N ALA A 192 -4.17 -12.38 -10.72
CA ALA A 192 -4.13 -11.23 -9.85
C ALA A 192 -2.90 -10.36 -10.08
N GLU A 193 -3.10 -9.07 -9.95
CA GLU A 193 -2.07 -8.03 -9.96
C GLU A 193 -1.42 -7.92 -8.58
N VAL A 194 -0.09 -7.73 -8.55
CA VAL A 194 0.65 -7.49 -7.31
C VAL A 194 1.28 -6.11 -7.34
N ILE A 195 0.99 -5.34 -6.30
CA ILE A 195 1.59 -4.04 -6.03
C ILE A 195 2.72 -4.25 -5.02
N ALA A 196 3.92 -3.80 -5.35
CA ALA A 196 5.08 -3.90 -4.48
C ALA A 196 5.24 -2.66 -3.59
N ALA A 197 5.64 -2.87 -2.33
CA ALA A 197 6.03 -1.81 -1.43
C ALA A 197 7.27 -2.18 -0.60
N GLY A 198 8.02 -1.16 -0.19
CA GLY A 198 9.20 -1.27 0.67
C GLY A 198 10.52 -1.30 -0.08
N GLY A 199 11.40 -0.36 0.27
CA GLY A 199 12.81 -0.32 -0.13
C GLY A 199 13.15 0.32 -1.48
N ILE A 200 12.21 0.65 -2.34
CA ILE A 200 12.43 1.19 -3.69
C ILE A 200 13.22 2.51 -3.59
N VAL A 201 14.37 2.61 -4.30
CA VAL A 201 15.33 3.71 -4.17
C VAL A 201 15.46 4.52 -5.45
N ASN A 202 15.48 3.85 -6.61
CA ASN A 202 15.81 4.45 -7.88
C ASN A 202 14.94 3.89 -9.02
N ILE A 203 15.04 4.51 -10.19
CA ILE A 203 14.27 4.14 -11.38
C ILE A 203 14.56 2.70 -11.83
N SER A 204 15.81 2.22 -11.70
CA SER A 204 16.15 0.85 -12.10
C SER A 204 15.44 -0.21 -11.24
N ASP A 205 15.08 0.13 -10.00
CA ASP A 205 14.31 -0.76 -9.14
C ASP A 205 12.87 -0.94 -9.66
N ILE A 206 12.28 0.12 -10.21
CA ILE A 206 10.95 0.07 -10.86
C ILE A 206 11.01 -0.85 -12.07
N THR A 207 12.05 -0.69 -12.91
CA THR A 207 12.27 -1.55 -14.08
C THR A 207 12.43 -3.02 -13.67
N LYS A 208 13.25 -3.32 -12.65
CA LYS A 208 13.42 -4.68 -12.13
C LYS A 208 12.10 -5.29 -11.65
N LEU A 209 11.33 -4.55 -10.85
CA LEU A 209 10.03 -5.01 -10.36
C LEU A 209 9.05 -5.28 -11.51
N LYS A 210 9.05 -4.42 -12.54
CA LYS A 210 8.24 -4.63 -13.74
C LYS A 210 8.61 -5.91 -14.49
N LEU A 211 9.90 -6.19 -14.64
CA LEU A 211 10.41 -7.42 -15.27
C LEU A 211 10.05 -8.68 -14.46
N GLU A 212 9.91 -8.57 -13.14
CA GLU A 212 9.42 -9.65 -12.29
C GLU A 212 7.88 -9.83 -12.35
N GLY A 213 7.17 -9.04 -13.16
CA GLY A 213 5.71 -9.17 -13.36
C GLY A 213 4.85 -8.39 -12.37
N LEU A 214 5.41 -7.42 -11.63
CA LEU A 214 4.64 -6.57 -10.74
C LEU A 214 3.80 -5.57 -11.54
N SER A 215 2.54 -5.36 -11.13
CA SER A 215 1.58 -4.47 -11.81
C SER A 215 1.64 -3.04 -11.27
N GLY A 216 2.20 -2.85 -10.08
CA GLY A 216 2.33 -1.54 -9.47
C GLY A 216 3.42 -1.45 -8.42
N VAL A 217 3.83 -0.22 -8.10
CA VAL A 217 4.82 0.06 -7.05
C VAL A 217 4.40 1.26 -6.21
N ILE A 218 4.59 1.15 -4.89
CA ILE A 218 4.39 2.25 -3.97
C ILE A 218 5.71 2.96 -3.76
N LEU A 219 5.72 4.27 -4.01
CA LEU A 219 6.86 5.14 -3.82
C LEU A 219 6.62 6.03 -2.59
N GLY A 220 7.34 5.77 -1.53
CA GLY A 220 7.29 6.54 -0.30
C GLY A 220 8.53 7.41 -0.12
N LYS A 221 9.45 7.02 0.76
CA LYS A 221 10.62 7.80 1.14
C LYS A 221 11.46 8.29 -0.06
N SER A 222 11.59 7.48 -1.11
CA SER A 222 12.38 7.81 -2.30
C SER A 222 11.93 9.08 -3.03
N ILE A 223 10.64 9.38 -3.06
CA ILE A 223 10.14 10.62 -3.68
C ILE A 223 10.38 11.83 -2.78
N TYR A 224 10.22 11.70 -1.47
CA TYR A 224 10.46 12.79 -0.52
C TYR A 224 11.94 13.13 -0.38
N GLU A 225 12.83 12.14 -0.48
CA GLU A 225 14.29 12.30 -0.48
C GLU A 225 14.86 12.72 -1.86
N GLY A 226 13.98 12.97 -2.85
CA GLY A 226 14.39 13.38 -4.20
C GLY A 226 15.18 12.32 -4.99
N LYS A 227 15.14 11.04 -4.58
CA LYS A 227 15.80 9.93 -5.27
C LYS A 227 15.07 9.51 -6.54
N ILE A 228 13.75 9.69 -6.56
CA ILE A 228 12.88 9.40 -7.69
C ILE A 228 11.94 10.60 -7.90
N LYS A 229 11.87 11.10 -9.13
CA LYS A 229 10.82 12.04 -9.52
C LYS A 229 9.61 11.25 -10.04
N ILE A 230 8.41 11.65 -9.63
CA ILE A 230 7.17 10.96 -10.02
C ILE A 230 7.03 10.90 -11.54
N LYS A 231 7.34 12.00 -12.24
CA LYS A 231 7.28 12.06 -13.71
C LYS A 231 8.19 11.02 -14.36
N GLU A 232 9.45 10.88 -13.91
CA GLU A 232 10.40 9.88 -14.41
C GLU A 232 9.91 8.44 -14.14
N ALA A 233 9.35 8.19 -12.94
CA ALA A 233 8.77 6.91 -12.58
C ALA A 233 7.59 6.54 -13.49
N LEU A 234 6.71 7.51 -13.78
CA LEU A 234 5.57 7.31 -14.68
C LEU A 234 6.00 7.02 -16.13
N GLU A 235 7.05 7.66 -16.60
CA GLU A 235 7.63 7.40 -17.93
C GLU A 235 8.17 5.97 -18.06
N VAL A 236 8.98 5.53 -17.10
CA VAL A 236 9.53 4.15 -17.08
C VAL A 236 8.43 3.11 -16.88
N ALA A 237 7.43 3.40 -16.09
CA ALA A 237 6.30 2.50 -15.89
C ALA A 237 5.47 2.24 -17.16
N LYS A 238 5.45 3.18 -18.12
CA LYS A 238 4.76 3.08 -19.41
C LYS A 238 5.59 2.31 -20.48
N GLN A 239 6.92 2.36 -20.41
CA GLN A 239 7.77 1.67 -21.37
C GLN A 239 7.48 0.17 -21.33
N CYS A 240 7.33 -0.46 -22.49
CA CYS A 240 7.09 -1.91 -22.64
C CYS A 240 8.33 -2.74 -22.34
#